data_e7c64f44260471af6fef3d563e18315d
#
_entry.id   e7c64f44260471af6fef3d563e18315d
#
_cell.length_a   1.000
_cell.length_b   1.000
_cell.length_c   1.000
_cell.angle_alpha   90.00
_cell.angle_beta   90.00
_cell.angle_gamma   90.00
#
_symmetry.space_group_name_H-M   'P 1'
#
loop_
_entity.id
_entity.type
_entity.pdbx_description
1 polymer ?
#
loop_
_entity_poly.entity_id
_entity_poly.type
_entity_poly.pdbx_seq_one_letter_code
_entity_poly.pdbx_strand_id
1 'polypeptide(L)'
;MAYARTIGTGPAGGTFTGRYLVVLGDDLLGDDDGPARAAVAELTGLADVTSSRDLSGPPGADGVHPTLLAELGVAVAELDDEHLRNARADPRVLAVEPERVQRALTGSPTSGPGLSVDYLRGFADAAAFLRDQAIGNGAGTAVTARFADTDALTWGLQATGVDAASETGAGIVVAVLDTGLDLTHPDFAGRQIEARSFVDGQEPQDAQGHGTHCTGTAAGPLTPGSGRRYGVAHEATILIGKVLGDDGSGTDAGILEGIEWAITSGAHIVSMSLGADVEEVSPAYENAGRRALDAGVLIIAAAGNNAERSAGNVGFVGTPANSPSIMAVGAVDADLAIADFSAASSSVEGGQVDLVGPGVDVYSAWPMPQRTDSISGTSMACPHASGIAALWSQRTGARGRELWTQLTDSAQSLPLPTGDVGAGLVRAPGE
;
A
#
# COMPACT_ATOMS: atom_id res chain seq x y z
N MET A 1 14.03 29.52 7.21
CA MET A 1 14.83 28.65 8.12
C MET A 1 14.02 27.38 8.30
N ALA A 2 14.45 26.27 7.71
CA ALA A 2 13.78 25.00 7.87
C ALA A 2 13.93 24.54 9.33
N TYR A 3 12.83 24.43 10.05
CA TYR A 3 12.83 23.81 11.37
C TYR A 3 13.05 22.31 11.16
N ALA A 4 14.19 21.79 11.60
CA ALA A 4 14.40 20.38 11.77
C ALA A 4 13.39 19.89 12.84
N ARG A 5 12.30 19.26 12.43
CA ARG A 5 11.32 18.64 13.33
C ARG A 5 12.02 17.53 14.10
N THR A 6 11.90 17.53 15.41
CA THR A 6 12.46 16.50 16.26
C THR A 6 11.63 15.24 16.07
N ILE A 7 12.18 14.25 15.39
CA ILE A 7 11.60 12.93 15.26
C ILE A 7 11.85 12.18 16.56
N GLY A 8 10.79 11.89 17.33
CA GLY A 8 10.88 11.12 18.59
C GLY A 8 10.60 9.64 18.35
N THR A 9 11.30 8.75 19.06
CA THR A 9 10.94 7.32 19.13
C THR A 9 10.02 7.09 20.32
N GLY A 10 8.80 6.60 20.06
CA GLY A 10 7.86 6.23 21.11
C GLY A 10 8.08 4.81 21.65
N PRO A 11 7.34 4.41 22.70
CA PRO A 11 7.52 3.12 23.38
C PRO A 11 7.26 1.87 22.53
N ALA A 12 6.69 2.00 21.31
CA ALA A 12 6.39 0.91 20.38
C ALA A 12 7.33 0.88 19.14
N GLY A 13 8.49 1.55 19.18
CA GLY A 13 9.47 1.51 18.07
C GLY A 13 9.10 2.35 16.83
N GLY A 14 7.94 3.01 16.79
CA GLY A 14 7.49 3.87 15.70
C GLY A 14 8.19 5.24 15.69
N THR A 15 8.33 5.81 14.50
CA THR A 15 8.82 7.19 14.30
C THR A 15 7.62 8.14 14.21
N PHE A 16 7.60 9.21 15.01
CA PHE A 16 6.49 10.17 15.10
C PHE A 16 6.88 11.54 14.58
N THR A 17 5.90 12.25 14.01
CA THR A 17 6.10 13.60 13.45
C THR A 17 5.95 14.72 14.50
N GLY A 18 5.30 14.43 15.64
CA GLY A 18 4.92 15.41 16.66
C GLY A 18 3.52 15.96 16.49
N ARG A 19 2.81 15.61 15.41
CA ARG A 19 1.40 15.92 15.20
C ARG A 19 0.51 14.79 15.71
N TYR A 20 -0.79 15.04 15.75
CA TYR A 20 -1.83 14.10 16.15
C TYR A 20 -2.90 14.00 15.06
N LEU A 21 -3.45 12.80 14.92
CA LEU A 21 -4.67 12.52 14.17
C LEU A 21 -5.83 12.53 15.16
N VAL A 22 -6.86 13.35 14.89
CA VAL A 22 -8.07 13.46 15.68
C VAL A 22 -9.23 12.94 14.84
N VAL A 23 -9.79 11.79 15.21
CA VAL A 23 -10.94 11.19 14.52
C VAL A 23 -12.23 11.76 15.11
N LEU A 24 -13.02 12.40 14.28
CA LEU A 24 -14.28 13.07 14.67
C LEU A 24 -15.48 12.11 14.54
N GLY A 25 -16.51 12.35 15.36
CA GLY A 25 -17.78 11.65 15.27
C GLY A 25 -18.54 11.96 13.98
N ASP A 26 -19.32 10.99 13.49
CA ASP A 26 -20.08 11.09 12.24
C ASP A 26 -21.15 12.20 12.28
N ASP A 27 -21.61 12.63 13.46
CA ASP A 27 -22.56 13.71 13.68
C ASP A 27 -22.03 15.10 13.32
N LEU A 28 -20.70 15.25 13.21
CA LEU A 28 -20.05 16.49 12.76
C LEU A 28 -19.86 16.54 11.25
N LEU A 29 -20.10 15.46 10.54
CA LEU A 29 -19.74 15.28 9.14
C LEU A 29 -20.98 15.28 8.26
N GLY A 30 -20.90 15.98 7.12
CA GLY A 30 -22.01 16.14 6.19
C GLY A 30 -21.59 16.93 4.96
N ASP A 31 -22.57 17.39 4.18
CA ASP A 31 -22.31 18.22 2.99
C ASP A 31 -21.65 19.57 3.34
N ASP A 32 -21.88 20.05 4.57
CA ASP A 32 -21.23 21.24 5.15
C ASP A 32 -20.21 20.79 6.21
N ASP A 33 -18.96 21.16 6.06
CA ASP A 33 -17.88 20.86 7.00
C ASP A 33 -17.71 21.91 8.11
N GLY A 34 -18.55 22.95 8.13
CA GLY A 34 -18.51 24.00 9.13
C GLY A 34 -18.57 23.50 10.57
N PRO A 35 -19.47 22.56 10.94
CA PRO A 35 -19.47 21.96 12.28
C PRO A 35 -18.19 21.27 12.66
N ALA A 36 -17.57 20.50 11.74
CA ALA A 36 -16.31 19.81 11.97
C ALA A 36 -15.15 20.81 12.13
N ARG A 37 -15.05 21.82 11.26
CA ARG A 37 -14.06 22.91 11.40
C ARG A 37 -14.17 23.64 12.72
N ALA A 38 -15.39 23.98 13.14
CA ALA A 38 -15.62 24.64 14.41
C ALA A 38 -15.15 23.77 15.59
N ALA A 39 -15.43 22.47 15.55
CA ALA A 39 -14.95 21.53 16.56
C ALA A 39 -13.42 21.46 16.58
N VAL A 40 -12.77 21.34 15.41
CA VAL A 40 -11.30 21.33 15.31
C VAL A 40 -10.69 22.63 15.83
N ALA A 41 -11.26 23.78 15.48
CA ALA A 41 -10.81 25.08 15.98
C ALA A 41 -10.86 25.17 17.51
N GLU A 42 -11.95 24.67 18.10
CA GLU A 42 -12.12 24.62 19.57
C GLU A 42 -11.11 23.67 20.22
N LEU A 43 -10.92 22.47 19.65
CA LEU A 43 -10.02 21.44 20.17
C LEU A 43 -8.53 21.84 20.10
N THR A 44 -8.14 22.62 19.10
CA THR A 44 -6.75 23.04 18.87
C THR A 44 -6.46 24.44 19.42
N GLY A 45 -7.48 25.22 19.74
CA GLY A 45 -7.32 26.64 20.08
C GLY A 45 -6.95 27.53 18.88
N LEU A 46 -6.98 27.00 17.66
CA LEU A 46 -6.59 27.70 16.42
C LEU A 46 -7.83 27.93 15.55
N ALA A 47 -8.14 29.21 15.27
CA ALA A 47 -9.35 29.58 14.53
C ALA A 47 -9.27 29.28 13.02
N ASP A 48 -8.06 29.14 12.49
CA ASP A 48 -7.82 28.96 11.05
C ASP A 48 -7.60 27.47 10.75
N VAL A 49 -8.70 26.77 10.43
CA VAL A 49 -8.72 25.34 10.09
C VAL A 49 -8.85 25.21 8.58
N THR A 50 -7.84 24.66 7.94
CA THR A 50 -7.86 24.32 6.51
C THR A 50 -8.66 23.04 6.30
N SER A 51 -9.59 23.02 5.33
CA SER A 51 -10.30 21.80 4.95
C SER A 51 -9.84 21.29 3.59
N SER A 52 -9.84 19.98 3.42
CA SER A 52 -9.57 19.32 2.13
C SER A 52 -10.51 19.79 1.01
N ARG A 53 -11.72 20.22 1.35
CA ARG A 53 -12.72 20.76 0.41
C ARG A 53 -12.37 22.14 -0.17
N ASP A 54 -11.53 22.92 0.52
CA ASP A 54 -11.11 24.26 0.07
C ASP A 54 -9.91 24.22 -0.87
N LEU A 55 -9.22 23.08 -0.94
CA LEU A 55 -7.91 22.99 -1.56
C LEU A 55 -7.99 22.48 -2.99
N SER A 56 -7.54 23.30 -3.93
CA SER A 56 -7.25 22.88 -5.29
C SER A 56 -5.87 22.17 -5.43
N GLY A 57 -5.15 22.00 -4.30
CA GLY A 57 -3.83 21.39 -4.19
C GLY A 57 -3.67 20.59 -2.87
N PRO A 58 -2.52 19.96 -2.59
CA PRO A 58 -2.33 19.24 -1.33
C PRO A 58 -2.54 20.16 -0.14
N PRO A 59 -3.28 19.73 0.91
CA PRO A 59 -3.45 20.50 2.13
C PRO A 59 -2.11 20.65 2.88
N GLY A 60 -1.86 21.84 3.41
CA GLY A 60 -0.97 22.03 4.54
C GLY A 60 0.52 21.88 4.33
N ALA A 61 1.06 22.48 3.27
CA ALA A 61 2.53 22.61 3.12
C ALA A 61 3.21 23.47 4.19
N ASP A 62 2.45 24.26 4.96
CA ASP A 62 3.00 25.16 6.00
C ASP A 62 3.05 24.54 7.40
N GLY A 63 2.30 23.45 7.64
CA GLY A 63 2.28 22.70 8.91
C GLY A 63 1.93 23.51 10.16
N VAL A 64 1.43 24.72 10.00
CA VAL A 64 1.12 25.66 11.09
C VAL A 64 -0.35 25.61 11.47
N HIS A 65 -1.22 25.27 10.50
CA HIS A 65 -2.67 25.26 10.70
C HIS A 65 -3.21 23.82 10.76
N PRO A 66 -4.24 23.56 11.59
CA PRO A 66 -4.93 22.28 11.58
C PRO A 66 -5.57 22.01 10.23
N THR A 67 -5.42 20.80 9.74
CA THR A 67 -6.02 20.35 8.47
C THR A 67 -7.12 19.36 8.75
N LEU A 68 -8.34 19.61 8.23
CA LEU A 68 -9.47 18.70 8.28
C LEU A 68 -9.58 17.94 6.95
N LEU A 69 -9.47 16.62 6.99
CA LEU A 69 -9.85 15.71 5.92
C LEU A 69 -11.35 15.46 6.03
N ALA A 70 -12.13 16.26 5.29
CA ALA A 70 -13.56 16.40 5.52
C ALA A 70 -14.36 15.14 5.19
N GLU A 71 -13.96 14.38 4.14
CA GLU A 71 -14.62 13.12 3.77
C GLU A 71 -14.25 11.99 4.71
N LEU A 72 -13.05 12.03 5.30
CA LEU A 72 -12.62 11.02 6.27
C LEU A 72 -13.01 11.38 7.71
N GLY A 73 -13.31 12.65 8.00
CA GLY A 73 -13.57 13.10 9.36
C GLY A 73 -12.35 12.99 10.28
N VAL A 74 -11.16 13.23 9.73
CA VAL A 74 -9.89 13.20 10.46
C VAL A 74 -9.27 14.58 10.41
N ALA A 75 -8.93 15.14 11.57
CA ALA A 75 -8.12 16.35 11.65
C ALA A 75 -6.68 16.03 11.99
N VAL A 76 -5.75 16.75 11.37
CA VAL A 76 -4.30 16.68 11.64
C VAL A 76 -3.87 17.98 12.29
N ALA A 77 -3.31 17.91 13.50
CA ALA A 77 -2.93 19.10 14.25
C ALA A 77 -1.76 18.85 15.21
N GLU A 78 -1.03 19.91 15.53
CA GLU A 78 -0.15 19.95 16.70
C GLU A 78 -1.00 20.23 17.95
N LEU A 79 -0.87 19.41 18.97
CA LEU A 79 -1.60 19.54 20.24
C LEU A 79 -0.59 19.58 21.39
N ASP A 80 -0.70 20.60 22.25
CA ASP A 80 0.00 20.58 23.54
C ASP A 80 -0.71 19.63 24.54
N ASP A 81 -0.12 19.45 25.72
CA ASP A 81 -0.65 18.54 26.74
C ASP A 81 -2.07 18.91 27.22
N GLU A 82 -2.45 20.18 27.19
CA GLU A 82 -3.78 20.64 27.61
C GLU A 82 -4.80 20.34 26.50
N HIS A 83 -4.53 20.74 25.27
CA HIS A 83 -5.40 20.46 24.13
C HIS A 83 -5.54 18.95 23.88
N LEU A 84 -4.45 18.16 24.03
CA LEU A 84 -4.49 16.71 23.92
C LEU A 84 -5.43 16.06 24.95
N ARG A 85 -5.37 16.52 26.22
CA ARG A 85 -6.29 16.01 27.27
C ARG A 85 -7.73 16.39 26.98
N ASN A 86 -7.96 17.61 26.51
CA ASN A 86 -9.29 18.11 26.18
C ASN A 86 -9.87 17.34 24.99
N ALA A 87 -9.09 17.15 23.92
CA ALA A 87 -9.51 16.39 22.75
C ALA A 87 -9.87 14.94 23.10
N ARG A 88 -9.10 14.28 23.97
CA ARG A 88 -9.41 12.91 24.45
C ARG A 88 -10.65 12.81 25.32
N ALA A 89 -11.06 13.90 25.95
CA ALA A 89 -12.24 13.95 26.81
C ALA A 89 -13.50 14.46 26.07
N ASP A 90 -13.36 14.97 24.86
CA ASP A 90 -14.47 15.54 24.11
C ASP A 90 -15.35 14.43 23.51
N PRO A 91 -16.67 14.42 23.78
CA PRO A 91 -17.56 13.38 23.26
C PRO A 91 -17.73 13.39 21.74
N ARG A 92 -17.33 14.44 21.05
CA ARG A 92 -17.33 14.58 19.59
C ARG A 92 -16.13 13.88 18.94
N VAL A 93 -15.13 13.49 19.73
CA VAL A 93 -13.89 12.85 19.29
C VAL A 93 -13.95 11.35 19.56
N LEU A 94 -13.81 10.56 18.52
CA LEU A 94 -13.78 9.09 18.61
C LEU A 94 -12.43 8.58 19.05
N ALA A 95 -11.34 9.20 18.55
CA ALA A 95 -9.98 8.83 18.89
C ALA A 95 -8.99 9.99 18.67
N VAL A 96 -7.87 9.95 19.43
CA VAL A 96 -6.71 10.82 19.23
C VAL A 96 -5.45 9.95 19.29
N GLU A 97 -4.73 9.90 18.21
CA GLU A 97 -3.47 9.14 18.09
C GLU A 97 -2.31 9.99 17.57
N PRO A 98 -1.06 9.69 17.95
CA PRO A 98 0.10 10.39 17.40
C PRO A 98 0.30 9.99 15.93
N GLU A 99 0.60 10.99 15.09
CA GLU A 99 0.94 10.75 13.68
C GLU A 99 2.27 10.03 13.56
N ARG A 100 2.30 8.94 12.76
CA ARG A 100 3.47 8.11 12.49
C ARG A 100 4.08 8.39 11.12
N VAL A 101 5.30 7.92 10.96
CA VAL A 101 5.97 7.81 9.67
C VAL A 101 5.79 6.37 9.16
N GLN A 102 5.28 6.24 7.95
CA GLN A 102 5.10 4.99 7.22
C GLN A 102 6.21 4.81 6.18
N ARG A 103 6.41 3.59 5.69
CA ARG A 103 7.47 3.28 4.71
C ARG A 103 6.97 2.35 3.61
N ALA A 104 7.62 2.40 2.45
CA ALA A 104 7.49 1.38 1.42
C ALA A 104 7.95 0.03 1.97
N LEU A 105 7.13 -1.02 1.78
CA LEU A 105 7.40 -2.35 2.31
C LEU A 105 8.17 -3.21 1.30
N THR A 106 9.47 -2.97 1.17
CA THR A 106 10.38 -3.85 0.40
C THR A 106 10.89 -4.99 1.26
N GLY A 107 10.92 -6.20 0.74
CA GLY A 107 11.39 -7.41 1.43
C GLY A 107 12.92 -7.54 1.54
N SER A 108 13.63 -6.43 1.67
CA SER A 108 15.04 -6.46 2.06
C SER A 108 15.16 -6.50 3.57
N PRO A 109 16.03 -7.32 4.15
CA PRO A 109 16.26 -7.32 5.58
C PRO A 109 16.60 -5.90 6.02
N THR A 110 15.94 -5.43 7.08
CA THR A 110 16.18 -4.13 7.69
C THR A 110 17.68 -3.90 7.84
N SER A 111 18.22 -2.99 7.07
CA SER A 111 19.61 -2.59 7.17
C SER A 111 19.85 -1.99 8.56
N GLY A 112 20.51 -2.73 9.42
CA GLY A 112 21.16 -2.16 10.59
C GLY A 112 22.12 -1.03 10.15
N PRO A 113 22.44 -0.06 11.00
CA PRO A 113 23.27 1.07 10.63
C PRO A 113 24.64 0.58 10.12
N GLY A 114 24.90 0.71 8.82
CA GLY A 114 26.23 0.54 8.24
C GLY A 114 26.40 -0.31 6.99
N LEU A 115 25.38 -0.91 6.41
CA LEU A 115 25.52 -1.67 5.17
C LEU A 115 25.07 -0.82 3.97
N SER A 116 25.98 -0.59 3.01
CA SER A 116 25.65 0.12 1.78
C SER A 116 24.83 -0.77 0.82
N VAL A 117 24.00 -0.14 -0.02
CA VAL A 117 23.23 -0.83 -1.08
C VAL A 117 24.16 -1.69 -1.97
N ASP A 118 25.39 -1.21 -2.24
CA ASP A 118 26.39 -1.93 -3.03
C ASP A 118 26.91 -3.17 -2.30
N TYR A 119 27.01 -3.14 -0.97
CA TYR A 119 27.38 -4.33 -0.18
C TYR A 119 26.27 -5.39 -0.22
N LEU A 120 25.01 -4.98 -0.08
CA LEU A 120 23.85 -5.88 -0.14
C LEU A 120 23.68 -6.49 -1.53
N ARG A 121 23.90 -5.70 -2.60
CA ARG A 121 23.91 -6.17 -3.98
C ARG A 121 25.04 -7.17 -4.22
N GLY A 122 26.26 -6.87 -3.75
CA GLY A 122 27.39 -7.80 -3.83
C GLY A 122 27.15 -9.11 -3.04
N PHE A 123 26.43 -9.07 -1.92
CA PHE A 123 26.05 -10.27 -1.16
C PHE A 123 25.00 -11.11 -1.91
N ALA A 124 24.00 -10.46 -2.50
CA ALA A 124 22.99 -11.13 -3.32
C ALA A 124 23.61 -11.79 -4.56
N ASP A 125 24.52 -11.10 -5.24
CA ASP A 125 25.27 -11.65 -6.39
C ASP A 125 26.15 -12.82 -5.98
N ALA A 126 26.81 -12.75 -4.82
CA ALA A 126 27.61 -13.84 -4.28
C ALA A 126 26.74 -15.06 -3.90
N ALA A 127 25.58 -14.84 -3.29
CA ALA A 127 24.63 -15.92 -2.96
C ALA A 127 24.07 -16.59 -4.22
N ALA A 128 23.71 -15.80 -5.24
CA ALA A 128 23.30 -16.32 -6.56
C ALA A 128 24.41 -17.14 -7.23
N PHE A 129 25.66 -16.66 -7.21
CA PHE A 129 26.81 -17.37 -7.73
C PHE A 129 27.06 -18.70 -6.99
N LEU A 130 26.96 -18.71 -5.66
CA LEU A 130 27.13 -19.93 -4.84
C LEU A 130 25.99 -20.93 -5.11
N ARG A 131 24.77 -20.45 -5.26
CA ARG A 131 23.65 -21.29 -5.68
C ARG A 131 23.90 -21.94 -7.03
N ASP A 132 24.34 -21.17 -8.02
CA ASP A 132 24.61 -21.65 -9.37
C ASP A 132 25.81 -22.64 -9.41
N GLN A 133 26.82 -22.44 -8.56
CA GLN A 133 27.92 -23.37 -8.36
C GLN A 133 27.47 -24.68 -7.65
N ALA A 134 26.59 -24.58 -6.68
CA ALA A 134 26.03 -25.74 -5.98
C ALA A 134 25.14 -26.59 -6.91
N ILE A 135 24.39 -25.97 -7.81
CA ILE A 135 23.58 -26.63 -8.85
C ILE A 135 24.49 -27.26 -9.92
N GLY A 136 25.62 -26.62 -10.26
CA GLY A 136 26.56 -27.12 -11.27
C GLY A 136 27.36 -28.35 -10.85
N ASN A 137 27.48 -28.68 -9.58
CA ASN A 137 28.31 -29.76 -9.03
C ASN A 137 27.57 -31.00 -8.51
N GLY A 138 26.26 -31.06 -8.61
CA GLY A 138 25.46 -32.19 -8.15
C GLY A 138 24.35 -32.55 -9.12
N ALA A 139 24.29 -33.80 -9.56
CA ALA A 139 23.15 -34.40 -10.24
C ALA A 139 21.94 -34.53 -9.27
N GLY A 140 21.49 -33.39 -8.70
CA GLY A 140 20.19 -33.25 -8.09
C GLY A 140 19.22 -32.83 -9.18
N THR A 141 18.14 -33.56 -9.35
CA THR A 141 16.97 -33.08 -10.13
C THR A 141 16.71 -31.65 -9.72
N ALA A 142 16.94 -30.68 -10.62
CA ALA A 142 16.51 -29.31 -10.42
C ALA A 142 15.02 -29.38 -10.14
N VAL A 143 14.61 -29.03 -8.92
CA VAL A 143 13.19 -28.79 -8.62
C VAL A 143 12.88 -27.52 -9.40
N THR A 144 12.28 -27.68 -10.57
CA THR A 144 11.75 -26.52 -11.31
C THR A 144 10.62 -25.95 -10.49
N ALA A 145 10.68 -24.66 -10.19
CA ALA A 145 9.57 -23.95 -9.54
C ALA A 145 8.25 -24.28 -10.27
N ARG A 146 7.15 -24.31 -9.52
CA ARG A 146 5.82 -24.61 -10.07
C ARG A 146 5.42 -23.62 -11.18
N PHE A 147 5.83 -22.37 -11.03
CA PHE A 147 5.69 -21.32 -12.04
C PHE A 147 7.07 -20.68 -12.30
N ALA A 148 7.25 -20.11 -13.47
CA ALA A 148 8.48 -19.41 -13.82
C ALA A 148 8.19 -18.30 -14.83
N ASP A 149 8.99 -17.25 -14.79
CA ASP A 149 8.99 -16.23 -15.84
C ASP A 149 9.35 -16.84 -17.18
N THR A 150 8.59 -16.43 -18.20
CA THR A 150 8.89 -16.72 -19.60
C THR A 150 9.32 -15.42 -20.32
N ASP A 151 9.73 -15.52 -21.59
CA ASP A 151 10.02 -14.34 -22.39
C ASP A 151 8.77 -13.45 -22.60
N ALA A 152 7.57 -14.03 -22.52
CA ALA A 152 6.31 -13.35 -22.81
C ALA A 152 5.53 -12.93 -21.54
N LEU A 153 5.68 -13.63 -20.41
CA LEU A 153 4.78 -13.52 -19.27
C LEU A 153 5.49 -13.79 -17.95
N THR A 154 5.20 -12.99 -16.93
CA THR A 154 5.70 -13.23 -15.58
C THR A 154 5.02 -14.40 -14.90
N TRP A 155 5.72 -15.04 -13.95
CA TRP A 155 5.21 -16.16 -13.18
C TRP A 155 3.96 -15.81 -12.37
N GLY A 156 3.89 -14.57 -11.84
CA GLY A 156 2.76 -14.11 -11.04
C GLY A 156 1.45 -14.05 -11.82
N LEU A 157 1.48 -13.60 -13.08
CA LEU A 157 0.30 -13.59 -13.95
C LEU A 157 -0.18 -15.01 -14.29
N GLN A 158 0.76 -15.95 -14.49
CA GLN A 158 0.44 -17.38 -14.71
C GLN A 158 -0.19 -18.00 -13.45
N ALA A 159 0.45 -17.78 -12.28
CA ALA A 159 -0.01 -18.34 -11.02
C ALA A 159 -1.42 -17.88 -10.64
N THR A 160 -1.75 -16.63 -10.94
CA THR A 160 -3.04 -16.02 -10.63
C THR A 160 -4.10 -16.21 -11.72
N GLY A 161 -3.73 -16.74 -12.90
CA GLY A 161 -4.64 -16.98 -14.03
C GLY A 161 -5.02 -15.70 -14.81
N VAL A 162 -4.25 -14.63 -14.67
CA VAL A 162 -4.47 -13.37 -15.41
C VAL A 162 -4.26 -13.54 -16.90
N ASP A 163 -3.40 -14.46 -17.29
CA ASP A 163 -3.12 -14.80 -18.69
C ASP A 163 -4.32 -15.40 -19.42
N ALA A 164 -5.21 -16.06 -18.70
CA ALA A 164 -6.43 -16.67 -19.23
C ALA A 164 -7.69 -15.80 -19.04
N ALA A 165 -7.59 -14.69 -18.31
CA ALA A 165 -8.74 -13.81 -18.07
C ALA A 165 -9.09 -12.99 -19.32
N SER A 166 -10.36 -12.80 -19.58
CA SER A 166 -10.89 -11.95 -20.66
C SER A 166 -11.00 -10.47 -20.26
N GLU A 167 -11.05 -10.21 -18.97
CA GLU A 167 -11.14 -8.87 -18.40
C GLU A 167 -9.79 -8.16 -18.48
N THR A 168 -9.87 -6.84 -18.66
CA THR A 168 -8.71 -5.98 -18.91
C THR A 168 -8.57 -4.86 -17.87
N GLY A 169 -9.58 -4.70 -16.99
CA GLY A 169 -9.74 -3.59 -16.08
C GLY A 169 -10.39 -2.36 -16.72
N ALA A 170 -10.88 -2.46 -17.97
CA ALA A 170 -11.53 -1.34 -18.66
C ALA A 170 -12.72 -0.79 -17.88
N GLY A 171 -12.79 0.55 -17.74
CA GLY A 171 -13.82 1.25 -16.98
C GLY A 171 -13.62 1.23 -15.46
N ILE A 172 -12.54 0.61 -14.96
CA ILE A 172 -12.20 0.60 -13.55
C ILE A 172 -11.06 1.56 -13.28
N VAL A 173 -11.15 2.28 -12.16
CA VAL A 173 -10.16 3.25 -11.69
C VAL A 173 -9.39 2.62 -10.52
N VAL A 174 -8.08 2.50 -10.68
CA VAL A 174 -7.16 1.99 -9.64
C VAL A 174 -6.26 3.13 -9.20
N ALA A 175 -6.32 3.47 -7.92
CA ALA A 175 -5.40 4.41 -7.30
C ALA A 175 -4.21 3.63 -6.70
N VAL A 176 -2.99 4.06 -6.98
CA VAL A 176 -1.76 3.54 -6.35
C VAL A 176 -1.19 4.66 -5.48
N LEU A 177 -1.20 4.45 -4.17
CA LEU A 177 -0.65 5.37 -3.18
C LEU A 177 0.72 4.86 -2.74
N ASP A 178 1.78 5.51 -3.25
CA ASP A 178 3.16 5.02 -3.12
C ASP A 178 4.19 6.16 -3.30
N THR A 179 5.39 5.86 -3.83
CA THR A 179 6.48 6.83 -4.09
C THR A 179 6.27 7.65 -5.37
N GLY A 180 5.12 7.51 -6.05
CA GLY A 180 4.80 8.15 -7.32
C GLY A 180 4.90 7.19 -8.51
N LEU A 181 5.04 7.75 -9.72
CA LEU A 181 5.25 7.02 -10.96
C LEU A 181 6.33 7.71 -11.79
N ASP A 182 7.18 6.97 -12.48
CA ASP A 182 7.97 7.55 -13.57
C ASP A 182 7.05 7.90 -14.75
N LEU A 183 6.58 9.14 -14.76
CA LEU A 183 5.66 9.67 -15.78
C LEU A 183 6.27 9.71 -17.18
N THR A 184 7.59 9.50 -17.30
CA THR A 184 8.30 9.43 -18.57
C THR A 184 8.51 7.99 -19.05
N HIS A 185 8.11 6.99 -18.25
CA HIS A 185 8.29 5.59 -18.59
C HIS A 185 7.50 5.20 -19.84
N PRO A 186 8.15 4.63 -20.87
CA PRO A 186 7.52 4.39 -22.17
C PRO A 186 6.33 3.41 -22.12
N ASP A 187 6.29 2.51 -21.14
CA ASP A 187 5.22 1.54 -20.99
C ASP A 187 3.91 2.17 -20.47
N PHE A 188 3.96 3.41 -19.97
CA PHE A 188 2.78 4.19 -19.57
C PHE A 188 2.41 5.30 -20.58
N ALA A 189 3.14 5.43 -21.68
CA ALA A 189 2.87 6.43 -22.68
C ALA A 189 1.45 6.27 -23.28
N GLY A 190 0.67 7.34 -23.26
CA GLY A 190 -0.71 7.36 -23.78
C GLY A 190 -1.77 6.74 -22.86
N ARG A 191 -1.40 6.31 -21.64
CA ARG A 191 -2.37 5.85 -20.64
C ARG A 191 -3.11 7.03 -20.01
N GLN A 192 -4.35 6.80 -19.59
CA GLN A 192 -5.08 7.76 -18.75
C GLN A 192 -4.52 7.69 -17.33
N ILE A 193 -3.75 8.71 -16.95
CA ILE A 193 -3.11 8.84 -15.65
C ILE A 193 -3.40 10.22 -15.10
N GLU A 194 -3.93 10.29 -13.89
CA GLU A 194 -3.94 11.48 -13.07
C GLU A 194 -2.96 11.27 -11.93
N ALA A 195 -2.09 12.25 -11.66
CA ALA A 195 -1.03 12.12 -10.67
C ALA A 195 -0.99 13.33 -9.75
N ARG A 196 -0.88 13.10 -8.44
CA ARG A 196 -0.80 14.13 -7.40
C ARG A 196 0.22 13.74 -6.34
N SER A 197 0.94 14.72 -5.81
CA SER A 197 1.83 14.52 -4.66
C SER A 197 1.19 15.04 -3.38
N PHE A 198 1.36 14.30 -2.30
CA PHE A 198 1.01 14.59 -0.92
C PHE A 198 2.26 14.67 -0.04
N VAL A 199 3.42 14.82 -0.68
CA VAL A 199 4.73 15.00 -0.04
C VAL A 199 5.20 16.41 -0.31
N ASP A 200 5.44 17.17 0.75
CA ASP A 200 5.84 18.57 0.67
C ASP A 200 7.07 18.76 -0.23
N GLY A 201 6.95 19.67 -1.20
CA GLY A 201 8.04 20.06 -2.08
C GLY A 201 8.48 19.01 -3.10
N GLN A 202 7.72 17.91 -3.26
CA GLN A 202 7.99 16.88 -4.26
C GLN A 202 6.86 16.79 -5.30
N GLU A 203 7.24 16.59 -6.55
CA GLU A 203 6.33 16.31 -7.65
C GLU A 203 5.90 14.83 -7.65
N PRO A 204 4.81 14.44 -8.36
CA PRO A 204 4.38 13.04 -8.43
C PRO A 204 5.36 12.09 -9.13
N GLN A 205 6.42 12.62 -9.75
CA GLN A 205 7.50 11.84 -10.36
C GLN A 205 8.16 10.93 -9.34
N ASP A 206 8.32 9.64 -9.70
CA ASP A 206 9.00 8.66 -8.86
C ASP A 206 10.51 8.70 -9.08
N ALA A 207 11.26 9.02 -8.05
CA ALA A 207 12.72 8.94 -8.03
C ALA A 207 13.24 7.75 -7.19
N GLN A 208 12.35 7.05 -6.49
CA GLN A 208 12.69 5.90 -5.65
C GLN A 208 12.54 4.57 -6.41
N GLY A 209 11.45 4.39 -7.15
CA GLY A 209 11.19 3.24 -8.02
C GLY A 209 10.09 2.30 -7.55
N HIS A 210 9.79 2.25 -6.26
CA HIS A 210 8.81 1.32 -5.70
C HIS A 210 7.40 1.56 -6.24
N GLY A 211 6.94 2.82 -6.32
CA GLY A 211 5.62 3.16 -6.85
C GLY A 211 5.48 2.85 -8.34
N THR A 212 6.55 3.05 -9.13
CA THR A 212 6.60 2.65 -10.54
C THR A 212 6.45 1.14 -10.70
N HIS A 213 7.10 0.35 -9.83
CA HIS A 213 7.00 -1.10 -9.82
C HIS A 213 5.59 -1.56 -9.43
N CYS A 214 5.01 -1.03 -8.37
CA CYS A 214 3.65 -1.34 -7.91
C CYS A 214 2.60 -0.98 -8.97
N THR A 215 2.71 0.20 -9.58
CA THR A 215 1.83 0.61 -10.68
C THR A 215 1.96 -0.30 -11.90
N GLY A 216 3.19 -0.69 -12.23
CA GLY A 216 3.48 -1.64 -13.31
C GLY A 216 2.78 -2.97 -13.06
N THR A 217 2.91 -3.52 -11.87
CA THR A 217 2.28 -4.79 -11.49
C THR A 217 0.76 -4.71 -11.53
N ALA A 218 0.15 -3.66 -10.96
CA ALA A 218 -1.31 -3.50 -10.95
C ALA A 218 -1.89 -3.26 -12.35
N ALA A 219 -1.28 -2.37 -13.15
CA ALA A 219 -1.91 -1.82 -14.35
C ALA A 219 -0.95 -1.59 -15.54
N GLY A 220 0.20 -2.23 -15.57
CA GLY A 220 1.14 -2.18 -16.70
C GLY A 220 0.51 -2.68 -17.99
N PRO A 221 1.07 -2.32 -19.18
CA PRO A 221 0.45 -2.58 -20.47
C PRO A 221 0.43 -4.08 -20.82
N LEU A 222 -0.49 -4.44 -21.73
CA LEU A 222 -0.56 -5.80 -22.29
C LEU A 222 0.74 -6.18 -23.03
N THR A 223 1.33 -5.22 -23.74
CA THR A 223 2.54 -5.40 -24.54
C THR A 223 3.60 -4.36 -24.12
N PRO A 224 4.32 -4.60 -23.02
CA PRO A 224 5.39 -3.70 -22.61
C PRO A 224 6.57 -3.76 -23.57
N GLY A 225 7.33 -2.68 -23.61
CA GLY A 225 8.47 -2.60 -24.51
C GLY A 225 9.63 -3.55 -24.16
N SER A 226 9.59 -4.19 -23.00
CA SER A 226 10.48 -5.31 -22.61
C SER A 226 10.10 -6.64 -23.29
N GLY A 227 8.88 -6.74 -23.85
CA GLY A 227 8.32 -7.96 -24.42
C GLY A 227 7.63 -8.88 -23.40
N ARG A 228 7.98 -8.84 -22.13
CA ARG A 228 7.41 -9.67 -21.07
C ARG A 228 6.28 -8.92 -20.36
N ARG A 229 5.03 -9.41 -20.48
CA ARG A 229 3.88 -8.85 -19.76
C ARG A 229 4.04 -9.07 -18.25
N TYR A 230 3.84 -8.00 -17.49
CA TYR A 230 3.87 -7.98 -16.03
C TYR A 230 2.63 -7.34 -15.40
N GLY A 231 1.86 -6.54 -16.17
CA GLY A 231 0.68 -5.83 -15.69
C GLY A 231 -0.58 -6.70 -15.69
N VAL A 232 -1.36 -6.58 -14.62
CA VAL A 232 -2.64 -7.29 -14.45
C VAL A 232 -3.74 -6.58 -15.22
N ALA A 233 -4.18 -5.39 -14.79
CA ALA A 233 -5.34 -4.66 -15.31
C ALA A 233 -4.90 -3.61 -16.36
N HIS A 234 -4.50 -4.08 -17.53
CA HIS A 234 -3.80 -3.27 -18.54
C HIS A 234 -4.64 -2.16 -19.21
N GLU A 235 -5.95 -2.11 -19.00
CA GLU A 235 -6.84 -1.03 -19.49
C GLU A 235 -7.47 -0.22 -18.36
N ALA A 236 -7.11 -0.47 -17.09
CA ALA A 236 -7.59 0.34 -15.97
C ALA A 236 -7.13 1.80 -16.11
N THR A 237 -7.96 2.74 -15.69
CA THR A 237 -7.57 4.13 -15.45
C THR A 237 -6.72 4.18 -14.18
N ILE A 238 -5.64 4.96 -14.18
CA ILE A 238 -4.65 4.98 -13.11
C ILE A 238 -4.69 6.34 -12.41
N LEU A 239 -4.86 6.32 -11.09
CA LEU A 239 -4.60 7.47 -10.23
C LEU A 239 -3.30 7.22 -9.46
N ILE A 240 -2.39 8.19 -9.47
CA ILE A 240 -1.09 8.12 -8.78
C ILE A 240 -1.07 9.13 -7.65
N GLY A 241 -1.07 8.65 -6.42
CA GLY A 241 -0.83 9.46 -5.23
C GLY A 241 0.59 9.23 -4.71
N LYS A 242 1.48 10.21 -4.88
CA LYS A 242 2.78 10.18 -4.20
C LYS A 242 2.58 10.56 -2.73
N VAL A 243 2.42 9.55 -1.89
CA VAL A 243 2.26 9.67 -0.44
C VAL A 243 3.54 9.33 0.32
N LEU A 244 4.49 8.70 -0.36
CA LEU A 244 5.85 8.44 0.10
C LEU A 244 6.84 9.27 -0.70
N GLY A 245 7.80 9.87 -0.02
CA GLY A 245 8.87 10.66 -0.60
C GLY A 245 9.92 9.83 -1.35
N ASP A 246 10.89 10.50 -1.95
CA ASP A 246 11.99 9.88 -2.69
C ASP A 246 12.91 9.04 -1.79
N ASP A 247 12.81 9.17 -0.47
CA ASP A 247 13.46 8.33 0.54
C ASP A 247 12.63 7.08 0.92
N GLY A 248 11.44 6.89 0.31
CA GLY A 248 10.51 5.80 0.57
C GLY A 248 9.72 5.95 1.87
N SER A 249 9.72 7.11 2.51
CA SER A 249 8.96 7.37 3.73
C SER A 249 7.87 8.43 3.53
N GLY A 250 6.79 8.36 4.31
CA GLY A 250 5.69 9.31 4.31
C GLY A 250 5.02 9.41 5.66
N THR A 251 4.07 10.33 5.84
CA THR A 251 3.34 10.51 7.08
C THR A 251 1.93 9.95 6.98
N ASP A 252 1.34 9.57 8.12
CA ASP A 252 -0.07 9.13 8.15
C ASP A 252 -0.99 10.18 7.54
N ALA A 253 -0.75 11.47 7.79
CA ALA A 253 -1.55 12.55 7.21
C ALA A 253 -1.51 12.54 5.68
N GLY A 254 -0.31 12.51 5.08
CA GLY A 254 -0.17 12.49 3.62
C GLY A 254 -0.82 11.24 2.98
N ILE A 255 -0.77 10.09 3.68
CA ILE A 255 -1.43 8.86 3.21
C ILE A 255 -2.96 9.00 3.30
N LEU A 256 -3.48 9.51 4.41
CA LEU A 256 -4.93 9.76 4.57
C LEU A 256 -5.44 10.79 3.56
N GLU A 257 -4.67 11.86 3.28
CA GLU A 257 -4.96 12.80 2.20
C GLU A 257 -5.03 12.12 0.82
N GLY A 258 -4.08 11.22 0.56
CA GLY A 258 -4.07 10.41 -0.65
C GLY A 258 -5.30 9.49 -0.75
N ILE A 259 -5.73 8.87 0.35
CA ILE A 259 -6.95 8.05 0.41
C ILE A 259 -8.19 8.91 0.12
N GLU A 260 -8.33 10.06 0.78
CA GLU A 260 -9.45 10.97 0.53
C GLU A 260 -9.51 11.44 -0.92
N TRP A 261 -8.35 11.84 -1.49
CA TRP A 261 -8.25 12.21 -2.89
C TRP A 261 -8.63 11.06 -3.82
N ALA A 262 -8.18 9.86 -3.55
CA ALA A 262 -8.53 8.69 -4.38
C ALA A 262 -10.05 8.44 -4.37
N ILE A 263 -10.70 8.51 -3.20
CA ILE A 263 -12.15 8.37 -3.06
C ILE A 263 -12.87 9.46 -3.86
N THR A 264 -12.51 10.72 -3.67
CA THR A 264 -13.17 11.87 -4.31
C THR A 264 -12.88 11.97 -5.81
N SER A 265 -11.76 11.38 -6.27
CA SER A 265 -11.42 11.25 -7.71
C SER A 265 -12.07 10.03 -8.36
N GLY A 266 -12.92 9.29 -7.65
CA GLY A 266 -13.70 8.18 -8.19
C GLY A 266 -12.92 6.86 -8.35
N ALA A 267 -11.90 6.63 -7.53
CA ALA A 267 -11.25 5.31 -7.44
C ALA A 267 -12.27 4.23 -7.07
N HIS A 268 -12.09 3.04 -7.62
CA HIS A 268 -12.82 1.83 -7.22
C HIS A 268 -11.95 0.96 -6.29
N ILE A 269 -10.64 1.01 -6.52
CA ILE A 269 -9.64 0.28 -5.75
C ILE A 269 -8.52 1.25 -5.37
N VAL A 270 -8.05 1.17 -4.13
CA VAL A 270 -6.84 1.84 -3.64
C VAL A 270 -5.83 0.78 -3.28
N SER A 271 -4.65 0.81 -3.91
CA SER A 271 -3.51 -0.09 -3.67
C SER A 271 -2.47 0.63 -2.83
N MET A 272 -2.14 0.08 -1.66
CA MET A 272 -1.17 0.65 -0.73
C MET A 272 -0.08 -0.37 -0.38
N SER A 273 1.07 -0.23 -1.00
CA SER A 273 2.24 -1.08 -0.75
C SER A 273 3.16 -0.45 0.30
N LEU A 274 2.60 -0.04 1.43
CA LEU A 274 3.26 0.71 2.49
C LEU A 274 2.77 0.29 3.88
N GLY A 275 3.53 0.64 4.91
CA GLY A 275 3.13 0.37 6.29
C GLY A 275 4.22 0.63 7.32
N ALA A 276 3.93 0.27 8.55
CA ALA A 276 4.86 0.20 9.66
C ALA A 276 4.63 -1.07 10.48
N ASP A 277 5.70 -1.56 11.13
CA ASP A 277 5.65 -2.73 12.01
C ASP A 277 5.02 -2.35 13.36
N VAL A 278 3.72 -2.03 13.31
CA VAL A 278 2.90 -1.67 14.46
C VAL A 278 1.67 -2.57 14.47
N GLU A 279 1.53 -3.39 15.52
CA GLU A 279 0.42 -4.34 15.65
C GLU A 279 -0.88 -3.66 16.11
N GLU A 280 -0.78 -2.52 16.79
CA GLU A 280 -1.93 -1.76 17.26
C GLU A 280 -2.68 -1.15 16.06
N VAL A 281 -4.00 -1.37 16.01
CA VAL A 281 -4.88 -0.82 14.98
C VAL A 281 -4.97 0.69 15.13
N SER A 282 -4.79 1.41 14.03
CA SER A 282 -4.99 2.86 13.98
C SER A 282 -6.46 3.19 13.78
N PRO A 283 -7.11 3.91 14.71
CA PRO A 283 -8.48 4.38 14.55
C PRO A 283 -8.68 5.26 13.30
N ALA A 284 -7.67 6.03 12.90
CA ALA A 284 -7.77 6.89 11.72
C ALA A 284 -7.81 6.06 10.43
N TYR A 285 -6.97 5.02 10.30
CA TYR A 285 -7.00 4.14 9.14
C TYR A 285 -8.25 3.25 9.11
N GLU A 286 -8.71 2.74 10.26
CA GLU A 286 -9.97 1.99 10.32
C GLU A 286 -11.15 2.88 9.90
N ASN A 287 -11.21 4.12 10.37
CA ASN A 287 -12.23 5.06 9.94
C ASN A 287 -12.15 5.37 8.44
N ALA A 288 -10.95 5.57 7.89
CA ALA A 288 -10.74 5.78 6.46
C ALA A 288 -11.17 4.55 5.63
N GLY A 289 -10.82 3.34 6.07
CA GLY A 289 -11.22 2.08 5.42
C GLY A 289 -12.73 1.89 5.42
N ARG A 290 -13.41 2.14 6.56
CA ARG A 290 -14.87 2.08 6.67
C ARG A 290 -15.54 3.05 5.69
N ARG A 291 -15.09 4.31 5.65
CA ARG A 291 -15.65 5.33 4.73
C ARG A 291 -15.37 5.01 3.27
N ALA A 292 -14.21 4.45 2.95
CA ALA A 292 -13.92 3.96 1.61
C ALA A 292 -14.90 2.86 1.19
N LEU A 293 -15.16 1.87 2.05
CA LEU A 293 -16.13 0.80 1.79
C LEU A 293 -17.55 1.34 1.62
N ASP A 294 -17.97 2.31 2.44
CA ASP A 294 -19.27 2.98 2.33
C ASP A 294 -19.41 3.76 1.01
N ALA A 295 -18.32 4.33 0.51
CA ALA A 295 -18.22 4.96 -0.82
C ALA A 295 -18.09 3.96 -1.97
N GLY A 296 -18.06 2.65 -1.70
CA GLY A 296 -17.87 1.60 -2.71
C GLY A 296 -16.42 1.43 -3.16
N VAL A 297 -15.45 1.93 -2.41
CA VAL A 297 -14.01 1.81 -2.70
C VAL A 297 -13.41 0.70 -1.83
N LEU A 298 -12.60 -0.19 -2.43
CA LEU A 298 -11.85 -1.21 -1.69
C LEU A 298 -10.39 -0.77 -1.54
N ILE A 299 -9.93 -0.61 -0.30
CA ILE A 299 -8.52 -0.41 0.02
C ILE A 299 -7.87 -1.78 0.22
N ILE A 300 -6.77 -2.00 -0.49
CA ILE A 300 -5.94 -3.22 -0.43
C ILE A 300 -4.54 -2.79 0.00
N ALA A 301 -4.01 -3.39 1.06
CA ALA A 301 -2.73 -3.04 1.63
C ALA A 301 -1.81 -4.25 1.79
N ALA A 302 -0.51 -4.01 1.72
CA ALA A 302 0.51 -5.02 1.97
C ALA A 302 0.55 -5.39 3.46
N ALA A 303 0.51 -6.69 3.79
CA ALA A 303 0.39 -7.18 5.17
C ALA A 303 1.61 -6.84 6.05
N GLY A 304 2.80 -6.70 5.46
CA GLY A 304 4.05 -6.42 6.17
C GLY A 304 5.15 -7.43 5.88
N ASN A 305 6.40 -7.03 6.09
CA ASN A 305 7.61 -7.81 5.81
C ASN A 305 8.45 -8.03 7.07
N ASN A 306 7.80 -8.06 8.24
CA ASN A 306 8.45 -8.16 9.55
C ASN A 306 8.64 -9.61 10.04
N ALA A 307 8.35 -10.60 9.21
CA ALA A 307 8.65 -12.00 9.51
C ALA A 307 10.09 -12.36 9.13
N GLU A 308 10.62 -13.37 9.79
CA GLU A 308 11.85 -14.10 9.48
C GLU A 308 11.56 -15.58 9.78
N ARG A 309 10.73 -16.19 8.92
CA ARG A 309 10.15 -17.52 9.15
C ARG A 309 11.19 -18.62 9.25
N SER A 310 12.28 -18.49 8.49
CA SER A 310 13.44 -19.36 8.58
C SER A 310 14.11 -19.35 9.96
N ALA A 311 13.98 -18.24 10.71
CA ALA A 311 14.42 -18.10 12.10
C ALA A 311 13.29 -18.37 13.13
N GLY A 312 12.08 -18.75 12.66
CA GLY A 312 10.92 -19.06 13.51
C GLY A 312 10.09 -17.83 13.92
N ASN A 313 10.37 -16.64 13.37
CA ASN A 313 9.57 -15.45 13.56
C ASN A 313 8.56 -15.31 12.42
N VAL A 314 7.27 -15.40 12.71
CA VAL A 314 6.19 -15.29 11.69
C VAL A 314 5.70 -13.86 11.49
N GLY A 315 6.18 -12.90 12.26
CA GLY A 315 5.73 -11.51 12.22
C GLY A 315 4.26 -11.33 12.57
N PHE A 316 3.71 -10.19 12.17
CA PHE A 316 2.30 -9.82 12.34
C PHE A 316 1.89 -8.81 11.27
N VAL A 317 0.59 -8.78 10.91
CA VAL A 317 0.05 -7.77 10.00
C VAL A 317 0.18 -6.40 10.65
N GLY A 318 0.88 -5.49 9.97
CA GLY A 318 1.16 -4.13 10.47
C GLY A 318 0.15 -3.09 9.97
N THR A 319 0.23 -1.88 10.56
CA THR A 319 -0.60 -0.75 10.13
C THR A 319 -0.16 -0.25 8.73
N PRO A 320 -1.08 0.14 7.81
CA PRO A 320 -2.54 0.23 7.97
C PRO A 320 -3.30 -1.07 7.64
N ALA A 321 -2.61 -2.12 7.15
CA ALA A 321 -3.25 -3.36 6.70
C ALA A 321 -4.00 -4.11 7.83
N ASN A 322 -3.63 -3.89 9.08
CA ASN A 322 -4.30 -4.47 10.25
C ASN A 322 -5.62 -3.78 10.63
N SER A 323 -6.13 -2.87 9.82
CA SER A 323 -7.45 -2.25 10.03
C SER A 323 -8.56 -3.17 9.51
N PRO A 324 -9.64 -3.45 10.29
CA PRO A 324 -10.73 -4.35 9.89
C PRO A 324 -11.44 -4.01 8.57
N SER A 325 -11.31 -2.75 8.13
CA SER A 325 -11.90 -2.25 6.89
C SER A 325 -10.90 -2.09 5.73
N ILE A 326 -9.67 -2.58 5.88
CA ILE A 326 -8.61 -2.60 4.85
C ILE A 326 -8.19 -4.04 4.60
N MET A 327 -8.17 -4.46 3.32
CA MET A 327 -7.80 -5.85 2.95
C MET A 327 -6.29 -6.04 3.03
N ALA A 328 -5.83 -7.00 3.83
CA ALA A 328 -4.42 -7.33 4.01
C ALA A 328 -3.96 -8.45 3.06
N VAL A 329 -2.87 -8.21 2.32
CA VAL A 329 -2.33 -9.16 1.33
C VAL A 329 -0.92 -9.60 1.71
N GLY A 330 -0.75 -10.89 2.00
CA GLY A 330 0.54 -11.56 2.20
C GLY A 330 1.19 -12.01 0.89
N ALA A 331 2.41 -12.55 0.97
CA ALA A 331 3.23 -12.89 -0.19
C ALA A 331 3.56 -14.38 -0.28
N VAL A 332 3.48 -14.94 -1.49
CA VAL A 332 3.98 -16.28 -1.85
C VAL A 332 5.03 -16.19 -2.94
N ASP A 333 5.86 -17.24 -3.05
CA ASP A 333 6.82 -17.43 -4.11
C ASP A 333 6.27 -18.23 -5.32
N ALA A 334 7.12 -18.52 -6.30
CA ALA A 334 6.76 -19.22 -7.53
C ALA A 334 6.39 -20.71 -7.34
N ASP A 335 6.68 -21.27 -6.16
CA ASP A 335 6.22 -22.61 -5.75
C ASP A 335 4.89 -22.56 -4.97
N LEU A 336 4.37 -21.35 -4.74
CA LEU A 336 3.23 -21.03 -3.88
C LEU A 336 3.50 -21.34 -2.40
N ALA A 337 4.75 -21.34 -1.99
CA ALA A 337 5.13 -21.34 -0.57
C ALA A 337 5.06 -19.91 -0.02
N ILE A 338 4.74 -19.81 1.30
CA ILE A 338 4.73 -18.50 1.95
C ILE A 338 6.14 -17.89 1.95
N ALA A 339 6.27 -16.64 1.59
CA ALA A 339 7.55 -15.94 1.59
C ALA A 339 8.11 -15.79 3.01
N ASP A 340 9.44 -15.91 3.16
CA ASP A 340 10.11 -15.88 4.46
C ASP A 340 9.80 -14.60 5.26
N PHE A 341 9.70 -13.47 4.58
CA PHE A 341 9.40 -12.16 5.15
C PHE A 341 7.90 -11.89 5.38
N SER A 342 7.00 -12.70 4.79
CA SER A 342 5.56 -12.39 4.80
C SER A 342 4.98 -12.50 6.20
N ALA A 343 4.36 -11.41 6.68
CA ALA A 343 3.68 -11.36 7.96
C ALA A 343 2.53 -12.37 8.04
N ALA A 344 2.31 -12.92 9.23
CA ALA A 344 1.18 -13.77 9.56
C ALA A 344 0.06 -12.99 10.26
N SER A 345 -1.14 -13.55 10.26
CA SER A 345 -2.26 -13.06 11.07
C SER A 345 -1.90 -13.02 12.55
N SER A 346 -2.36 -12.00 13.26
CA SER A 346 -2.23 -11.87 14.70
C SER A 346 -3.57 -12.03 15.40
N SER A 347 -3.57 -11.94 16.74
CA SER A 347 -4.80 -12.00 17.54
C SER A 347 -5.55 -10.68 17.64
N VAL A 348 -5.00 -9.61 17.10
CA VAL A 348 -5.64 -8.29 17.08
C VAL A 348 -6.80 -8.31 16.08
N GLU A 349 -7.92 -7.68 16.44
CA GLU A 349 -9.06 -7.52 15.53
C GLU A 349 -8.60 -6.70 14.31
N GLY A 350 -8.78 -7.26 13.11
CA GLY A 350 -8.25 -6.69 11.86
C GLY A 350 -6.83 -7.16 11.50
N GLY A 351 -6.08 -7.74 12.44
CA GLY A 351 -4.73 -8.25 12.20
C GLY A 351 -4.67 -9.57 11.40
N GLN A 352 -5.67 -9.87 10.57
CA GLN A 352 -5.71 -11.07 9.73
C GLN A 352 -5.11 -10.79 8.35
N VAL A 353 -4.42 -11.80 7.80
CA VAL A 353 -4.15 -11.88 6.36
C VAL A 353 -5.44 -12.32 5.67
N ASP A 354 -5.93 -11.57 4.70
CA ASP A 354 -7.15 -11.91 3.95
C ASP A 354 -6.86 -12.81 2.76
N LEU A 355 -5.80 -12.48 2.01
CA LEU A 355 -5.36 -13.15 0.79
C LEU A 355 -3.84 -13.17 0.71
N VAL A 356 -3.31 -13.98 -0.20
CA VAL A 356 -1.92 -13.88 -0.63
C VAL A 356 -1.83 -13.68 -2.14
N GLY A 357 -0.75 -13.04 -2.57
CA GLY A 357 -0.41 -12.82 -3.97
C GLY A 357 1.06 -13.13 -4.27
N PRO A 358 1.45 -13.12 -5.56
CA PRO A 358 2.84 -13.23 -5.97
C PRO A 358 3.70 -12.10 -5.40
N GLY A 359 4.71 -12.42 -4.58
CA GLY A 359 5.49 -11.42 -3.87
C GLY A 359 7.00 -11.64 -3.85
N VAL A 360 7.51 -12.71 -4.48
CA VAL A 360 8.95 -13.00 -4.51
C VAL A 360 9.47 -12.92 -5.93
N ASP A 361 10.59 -12.20 -6.13
CA ASP A 361 11.24 -12.01 -7.44
C ASP A 361 10.25 -11.55 -8.52
N VAL A 362 9.40 -10.58 -8.19
CA VAL A 362 8.39 -10.05 -9.08
C VAL A 362 9.00 -9.04 -10.05
N TYR A 363 8.98 -9.37 -11.34
CA TYR A 363 9.43 -8.51 -12.42
C TYR A 363 8.35 -7.50 -12.81
N SER A 364 8.69 -6.20 -12.85
CA SER A 364 7.78 -5.13 -13.24
C SER A 364 8.52 -3.89 -13.77
N ALA A 365 7.80 -2.79 -14.03
CA ALA A 365 8.36 -1.53 -14.44
C ALA A 365 9.28 -0.94 -13.36
N TRP A 366 10.29 -0.19 -13.78
CA TRP A 366 11.22 0.54 -12.93
C TRP A 366 11.58 1.87 -13.57
N PRO A 367 11.89 2.95 -12.83
CA PRO A 367 12.22 4.23 -13.43
C PRO A 367 13.34 4.16 -14.48
N MET A 368 13.25 5.02 -15.47
CA MET A 368 14.28 5.16 -16.49
C MET A 368 15.62 5.65 -15.87
N PRO A 369 16.77 5.21 -16.35
CA PRO A 369 16.99 4.41 -17.58
C PRO A 369 16.93 2.91 -17.41
N GLN A 370 16.76 2.37 -16.19
CA GLN A 370 16.77 0.92 -15.92
C GLN A 370 15.56 0.21 -16.54
N ARG A 371 14.40 0.86 -16.58
CA ARG A 371 13.15 0.46 -17.19
C ARG A 371 12.39 -0.66 -16.47
N THR A 372 13.05 -1.71 -16.02
CA THR A 372 12.43 -2.86 -15.32
C THR A 372 13.34 -3.35 -14.21
N ASP A 373 12.73 -3.91 -13.15
CA ASP A 373 13.47 -4.56 -12.05
C ASP A 373 12.65 -5.73 -11.50
N SER A 374 13.34 -6.60 -10.74
CA SER A 374 12.69 -7.69 -9.99
C SER A 374 12.95 -7.47 -8.50
N ILE A 375 11.89 -7.28 -7.75
CA ILE A 375 11.96 -7.07 -6.30
C ILE A 375 10.98 -7.98 -5.56
N SER A 376 11.15 -8.11 -4.25
CA SER A 376 10.34 -8.97 -3.39
C SER A 376 9.71 -8.17 -2.25
N GLY A 377 8.52 -8.58 -1.79
CA GLY A 377 7.79 -7.97 -0.68
C GLY A 377 6.30 -8.28 -0.76
N THR A 378 5.59 -8.12 0.35
CA THR A 378 4.12 -8.05 0.34
C THR A 378 3.63 -6.86 -0.49
N SER A 379 4.49 -5.85 -0.67
CA SER A 379 4.32 -4.74 -1.61
C SER A 379 4.12 -5.16 -3.07
N MET A 380 4.62 -6.31 -3.49
CA MET A 380 4.44 -6.82 -4.86
C MET A 380 3.20 -7.72 -4.95
N ALA A 381 2.81 -8.35 -3.86
CA ALA A 381 1.58 -9.13 -3.76
C ALA A 381 0.33 -8.23 -3.77
N CYS A 382 0.37 -7.10 -3.07
CA CYS A 382 -0.70 -6.12 -2.99
C CYS A 382 -1.16 -5.61 -4.37
N PRO A 383 -0.30 -5.11 -5.28
CA PRO A 383 -0.73 -4.65 -6.60
C PRO A 383 -1.22 -5.78 -7.51
N HIS A 384 -0.77 -7.05 -7.34
CA HIS A 384 -1.40 -8.18 -8.02
C HIS A 384 -2.86 -8.32 -7.59
N ALA A 385 -3.14 -8.29 -6.28
CA ALA A 385 -4.51 -8.36 -5.76
C ALA A 385 -5.35 -7.15 -6.22
N SER A 386 -4.76 -5.95 -6.23
CA SER A 386 -5.45 -4.72 -6.67
C SER A 386 -5.81 -4.75 -8.16
N GLY A 387 -4.90 -5.23 -9.02
CA GLY A 387 -5.19 -5.42 -10.44
C GLY A 387 -6.27 -6.50 -10.66
N ILE A 388 -6.22 -7.63 -9.94
CA ILE A 388 -7.22 -8.70 -10.01
C ILE A 388 -8.58 -8.20 -9.50
N ALA A 389 -8.61 -7.37 -8.47
CA ALA A 389 -9.80 -6.69 -8.01
C ALA A 389 -10.44 -5.86 -9.13
N ALA A 390 -9.62 -5.17 -9.95
CA ALA A 390 -10.13 -4.43 -11.10
C ALA A 390 -10.75 -5.35 -12.17
N LEU A 391 -10.17 -6.53 -12.41
CA LEU A 391 -10.76 -7.52 -13.34
C LEU A 391 -12.11 -8.01 -12.82
N TRP A 392 -12.20 -8.38 -11.53
CA TRP A 392 -13.48 -8.81 -10.92
C TRP A 392 -14.52 -7.70 -10.92
N SER A 393 -14.11 -6.48 -10.59
CA SER A 393 -14.97 -5.29 -10.59
C SER A 393 -15.53 -4.99 -11.99
N GLN A 394 -14.73 -5.18 -13.05
CA GLN A 394 -15.19 -5.11 -14.44
C GLN A 394 -16.23 -6.19 -14.77
N ARG A 395 -15.95 -7.45 -14.39
CA ARG A 395 -16.84 -8.60 -14.70
C ARG A 395 -18.18 -8.51 -14.01
N THR A 396 -18.18 -8.18 -12.73
CA THR A 396 -19.38 -8.32 -11.87
C THR A 396 -20.09 -7.03 -11.54
N GLY A 397 -19.38 -5.89 -11.64
CA GLY A 397 -19.85 -4.60 -11.12
C GLY A 397 -19.67 -4.43 -9.60
N ALA A 398 -19.15 -5.45 -8.90
CA ALA A 398 -18.96 -5.42 -7.45
C ALA A 398 -18.03 -4.26 -7.02
N ARG A 399 -18.32 -3.68 -5.85
CA ARG A 399 -17.61 -2.53 -5.25
C ARG A 399 -17.44 -2.73 -3.74
N GLY A 400 -16.48 -2.05 -3.15
CA GLY A 400 -16.28 -2.02 -1.71
C GLY A 400 -16.32 -3.41 -1.06
N ARG A 401 -17.19 -3.62 -0.08
CA ARG A 401 -17.32 -4.90 0.66
C ARG A 401 -17.76 -6.07 -0.22
N GLU A 402 -18.57 -5.84 -1.23
CA GLU A 402 -18.98 -6.89 -2.16
C GLU A 402 -17.80 -7.39 -3.00
N LEU A 403 -16.91 -6.46 -3.44
CA LEU A 403 -15.68 -6.82 -4.14
C LEU A 403 -14.71 -7.57 -3.24
N TRP A 404 -14.59 -7.17 -1.96
CA TRP A 404 -13.82 -7.92 -0.96
C TRP A 404 -14.29 -9.38 -0.87
N THR A 405 -15.60 -9.58 -0.67
CA THR A 405 -16.19 -10.91 -0.60
C THR A 405 -15.93 -11.70 -1.88
N GLN A 406 -16.07 -11.07 -3.05
CA GLN A 406 -15.80 -11.72 -4.33
C GLN A 406 -14.36 -12.22 -4.44
N LEU A 407 -13.38 -11.44 -3.98
CA LEU A 407 -11.97 -11.81 -4.01
C LEU A 407 -11.66 -12.98 -3.07
N THR A 408 -12.20 -12.96 -1.85
CA THR A 408 -11.99 -14.03 -0.87
C THR A 408 -12.68 -15.33 -1.28
N ASP A 409 -13.91 -15.26 -1.81
CA ASP A 409 -14.67 -16.44 -2.25
C ASP A 409 -14.06 -17.10 -3.51
N SER A 410 -13.41 -16.31 -4.38
CA SER A 410 -12.76 -16.81 -5.59
C SER A 410 -11.30 -17.23 -5.40
N ALA A 411 -10.74 -17.03 -4.21
CA ALA A 411 -9.36 -17.36 -3.92
C ALA A 411 -9.08 -18.86 -4.06
N GLN A 412 -7.90 -19.21 -4.57
CA GLN A 412 -7.45 -20.59 -4.60
C GLN A 412 -6.92 -21.00 -3.23
N SER A 413 -7.59 -21.93 -2.56
CA SER A 413 -7.08 -22.51 -1.31
C SER A 413 -5.69 -23.11 -1.50
N LEU A 414 -4.79 -22.84 -0.57
CA LEU A 414 -3.44 -23.38 -0.51
C LEU A 414 -3.32 -24.37 0.66
N PRO A 415 -2.45 -25.40 0.57
CA PRO A 415 -2.19 -26.34 1.66
C PRO A 415 -1.27 -25.74 2.73
N LEU A 416 -1.58 -24.51 3.18
CA LEU A 416 -0.83 -23.72 4.16
C LEU A 416 -1.77 -23.28 5.29
N PRO A 417 -1.25 -22.91 6.46
CA PRO A 417 -2.08 -22.41 7.57
C PRO A 417 -2.88 -21.17 7.15
N THR A 418 -4.16 -21.13 7.51
CA THR A 418 -5.04 -19.97 7.20
C THR A 418 -4.54 -18.66 7.82
N GLY A 419 -3.84 -18.72 8.96
CA GLY A 419 -3.20 -17.57 9.55
C GLY A 419 -2.07 -16.95 8.69
N ASP A 420 -1.53 -17.72 7.75
CA ASP A 420 -0.49 -17.26 6.83
C ASP A 420 -1.03 -16.77 5.49
N VAL A 421 -2.15 -17.35 5.04
CA VAL A 421 -2.63 -17.17 3.66
C VAL A 421 -4.08 -16.69 3.55
N GLY A 422 -4.78 -16.51 4.65
CA GLY A 422 -6.19 -16.12 4.63
C GLY A 422 -7.05 -17.11 3.84
N ALA A 423 -7.84 -16.60 2.88
CA ALA A 423 -8.63 -17.41 1.95
C ALA A 423 -7.78 -18.14 0.91
N GLY A 424 -6.53 -17.72 0.69
CA GLY A 424 -5.60 -18.34 -0.25
C GLY A 424 -5.05 -17.37 -1.30
N LEU A 425 -4.55 -17.95 -2.42
CA LEU A 425 -4.00 -17.18 -3.53
C LEU A 425 -5.11 -16.44 -4.29
N VAL A 426 -4.96 -15.14 -4.45
CA VAL A 426 -5.85 -14.32 -5.27
C VAL A 426 -5.91 -14.83 -6.71
N ARG A 427 -7.12 -14.92 -7.30
CA ARG A 427 -7.34 -15.46 -8.64
C ARG A 427 -8.10 -14.48 -9.52
N ALA A 428 -7.61 -14.31 -10.73
CA ALA A 428 -8.35 -13.61 -11.77
C ALA A 428 -9.66 -14.34 -12.10
N PRO A 429 -10.66 -13.64 -12.66
CA PRO A 429 -11.89 -14.27 -13.16
C PRO A 429 -11.53 -15.35 -14.21
N GLY A 430 -11.92 -16.59 -13.98
CA GLY A 430 -11.82 -17.69 -14.96
C GLY A 430 -12.95 -17.66 -16.01
N GLU A 431 -12.86 -18.49 -17.05
CA GLU A 431 -13.93 -18.71 -18.04
C GLU A 431 -15.22 -19.26 -17.40
#